data_48b4b26a51efe70ca6f608e409e7fd8b
#
_entry.id   48b4b26a51efe70ca6f608e409e7fd8b
#
_cell.length_a   1.000
_cell.length_b   1.000
_cell.length_c   1.000
_cell.angle_alpha   90.00
_cell.angle_beta   90.00
_cell.angle_gamma   90.00
#
_symmetry.space_group_name_H-M   'P 1'
#
loop_
_entity.id
_entity.type
_entity.pdbx_description
1 polymer ?
#
loop_
_entity_poly.entity_id
_entity_poly.type
_entity_poly.pdbx_seq_one_letter_code
_entity_poly.pdbx_strand_id
1 'polypeptide(L)'
;MLFPEYIARSVRQGMEEGDLLPSITAATTRFEGMDYRSITAQAGGDSKELKAVDEGASIPATTIQVQANLVKLRKRGRMLVASYEAVRYQKLDLFSVTLRQIGSHIAQMLLADAVEVLIHGDGNDNAAAASETKGAGVLTYDELVDFWAAFDPYEMNTLLVSSDVLLKMLKLAEFQNPLTGLNFQGTGKLSTPLGATLLRTSVLPKNTAIGLDKRYALELVQGSDVTVEYDKLIDRQLERAAITTISGFAKLFQGASRVLTVKAS
;
A
#
# COMPACT_ATOMS: atom_id res chain seq x y z
N MET A 1 -15.11 -12.54 30.30
CA MET A 1 -14.61 -11.24 29.81
C MET A 1 -13.40 -11.36 28.86
N LEU A 2 -13.24 -12.49 28.17
CA LEU A 2 -12.16 -12.74 27.19
C LEU A 2 -12.57 -12.45 25.74
N PHE A 3 -13.87 -12.22 25.50
CA PHE A 3 -14.43 -12.17 24.14
C PHE A 3 -13.98 -10.95 23.31
N PRO A 4 -13.97 -9.69 23.81
CA PRO A 4 -13.53 -8.54 23.03
C PRO A 4 -12.04 -8.61 22.66
N GLU A 5 -11.20 -9.03 23.58
CA GLU A 5 -9.75 -9.19 23.37
C GLU A 5 -9.46 -10.32 22.36
N TYR A 6 -10.20 -11.41 22.43
CA TYR A 6 -10.09 -12.50 21.47
C TYR A 6 -10.47 -12.05 20.06
N ILE A 7 -11.57 -11.30 19.92
CA ILE A 7 -12.00 -10.72 18.63
C ILE A 7 -10.89 -9.78 18.09
N ALA A 8 -10.44 -8.83 18.90
CA ALA A 8 -9.40 -7.90 18.51
C ALA A 8 -8.12 -8.61 18.06
N ARG A 9 -7.68 -9.62 18.81
CA ARG A 9 -6.49 -10.41 18.48
C ARG A 9 -6.66 -11.20 17.17
N SER A 10 -7.80 -11.85 16.97
CA SER A 10 -8.06 -12.65 15.76
C SER A 10 -8.16 -11.78 14.51
N VAL A 11 -8.76 -10.59 14.63
CA VAL A 11 -8.84 -9.61 13.53
C VAL A 11 -7.45 -9.06 13.19
N ARG A 12 -6.65 -8.68 14.20
CA ARG A 12 -5.27 -8.21 13.99
C ARG A 12 -4.43 -9.28 13.30
N GLN A 13 -4.51 -10.53 13.74
CA GLN A 13 -3.82 -11.63 13.10
C GLN A 13 -4.20 -11.78 11.62
N GLY A 14 -5.50 -11.67 11.30
CA GLY A 14 -5.97 -11.71 9.92
C GLY A 14 -5.51 -10.52 9.09
N MET A 15 -5.35 -9.33 9.70
CA MET A 15 -4.77 -8.18 9.03
C MET A 15 -3.27 -8.40 8.73
N GLU A 16 -2.51 -8.87 9.69
CA GLU A 16 -1.06 -9.12 9.57
C GLU A 16 -0.74 -10.17 8.48
N GLU A 17 -1.57 -11.22 8.36
CA GLU A 17 -1.39 -12.27 7.34
C GLU A 17 -1.50 -11.75 5.89
N GLY A 18 -2.23 -10.67 5.65
CA GLY A 18 -2.47 -10.09 4.32
C GLY A 18 -1.89 -8.68 4.12
N ASP A 19 -1.11 -8.18 5.08
CA ASP A 19 -0.66 -6.79 5.08
C ASP A 19 0.54 -6.57 4.15
N LEU A 20 0.30 -5.87 3.05
CA LEU A 20 1.34 -5.41 2.12
C LEU A 20 1.79 -3.98 2.41
N LEU A 21 1.12 -3.25 3.32
CA LEU A 21 1.44 -1.85 3.63
C LEU A 21 2.88 -1.64 4.09
N PRO A 22 3.45 -2.49 4.98
CA PRO A 22 4.84 -2.33 5.38
C PRO A 22 5.85 -2.44 4.23
N SER A 23 5.45 -3.05 3.12
CA SER A 23 6.30 -3.19 1.93
C SER A 23 6.23 -2.01 0.97
N ILE A 24 5.26 -1.10 1.14
CA ILE A 24 5.02 0.05 0.25
C ILE A 24 5.07 1.40 0.95
N THR A 25 5.04 1.43 2.29
CA THR A 25 5.10 2.67 3.08
C THR A 25 6.52 2.95 3.55
N ALA A 26 6.92 4.23 3.46
CA ALA A 26 8.19 4.73 3.96
C ALA A 26 8.17 4.94 5.47
N ALA A 27 7.05 5.47 5.97
CA ALA A 27 6.86 5.80 7.37
C ALA A 27 5.41 5.57 7.79
N THR A 28 5.22 5.37 9.09
CA THR A 28 3.90 5.35 9.72
C THR A 28 3.88 6.42 10.81
N THR A 29 3.01 7.41 10.65
CA THR A 29 2.83 8.50 11.60
C THR A 29 1.53 8.31 12.35
N ARG A 30 1.60 8.29 13.69
CA ARG A 30 0.41 8.28 14.54
C ARG A 30 0.04 9.71 14.88
N PHE A 31 -1.22 10.05 14.69
CA PHE A 31 -1.71 11.40 14.86
C PHE A 31 -3.05 11.40 15.61
N GLU A 32 -3.15 12.25 16.62
CA GLU A 32 -4.39 12.49 17.37
C GLU A 32 -5.03 13.76 16.84
N GLY A 33 -6.12 13.64 16.09
CA GLY A 33 -6.82 14.77 15.49
C GLY A 33 -7.36 14.46 14.10
N MET A 34 -7.91 15.46 13.43
CA MET A 34 -8.43 15.32 12.05
C MET A 34 -7.65 16.14 11.01
N ASP A 35 -6.74 17.01 11.46
CA ASP A 35 -6.06 17.98 10.62
C ASP A 35 -4.57 17.66 10.49
N TYR A 36 -4.26 16.55 9.82
CA TYR A 36 -2.87 16.18 9.52
C TYR A 36 -2.43 16.69 8.14
N ARG A 37 -1.26 17.31 8.10
CA ARG A 37 -0.58 17.70 6.85
C ARG A 37 0.81 17.09 6.82
N SER A 38 1.10 16.35 5.76
CA SER A 38 2.43 15.79 5.57
C SER A 38 3.45 16.88 5.26
N ILE A 39 4.71 16.57 5.47
CA ILE A 39 5.83 17.47 5.20
C ILE A 39 6.43 17.08 3.86
N THR A 40 6.66 18.06 2.99
CA THR A 40 7.35 17.85 1.72
C THR A 40 8.52 18.81 1.58
N ALA A 41 9.59 18.33 0.99
CA ALA A 41 10.66 19.24 0.52
C ALA A 41 10.21 19.81 -0.83
N GLN A 42 10.32 21.14 -0.98
CA GLN A 42 9.95 21.79 -2.24
C GLN A 42 10.75 21.20 -3.40
N ALA A 43 10.04 20.68 -4.40
CA ALA A 43 10.62 20.05 -5.58
C ALA A 43 11.13 21.11 -6.58
N GLY A 44 12.08 21.93 -6.16
CA GLY A 44 12.81 22.81 -7.08
C GLY A 44 14.17 22.20 -7.39
N GLY A 45 14.48 22.02 -8.66
CA GLY A 45 15.71 21.34 -9.12
C GLY A 45 17.00 21.82 -8.45
N ASP A 46 17.05 23.08 -8.06
CA ASP A 46 18.24 23.75 -7.45
C ASP A 46 18.33 23.58 -5.92
N SER A 47 17.26 23.12 -5.25
CA SER A 47 17.18 23.09 -3.77
C SER A 47 17.76 21.83 -3.13
N LYS A 48 18.07 20.80 -3.92
CA LYS A 48 18.61 19.51 -3.44
C LYS A 48 20.11 19.34 -3.75
N GLU A 49 20.67 20.16 -4.60
CA GLU A 49 22.06 20.07 -4.98
C GLU A 49 22.96 20.68 -3.89
N LEU A 50 23.94 19.89 -3.43
CA LEU A 50 25.00 20.41 -2.57
C LEU A 50 25.96 21.18 -3.43
N LYS A 51 25.94 22.50 -3.33
CA LYS A 51 26.86 23.39 -4.06
C LYS A 51 28.15 23.54 -3.26
N ALA A 52 29.29 23.61 -3.98
CA ALA A 52 30.52 24.03 -3.37
C ALA A 52 30.36 25.47 -2.88
N VAL A 53 30.75 25.74 -1.64
CA VAL A 53 30.60 27.04 -0.98
C VAL A 53 31.99 27.56 -0.64
N ASP A 54 32.32 28.75 -1.12
CA ASP A 54 33.58 29.41 -0.81
C ASP A 54 33.65 29.88 0.65
N GLU A 55 34.84 30.08 1.17
CA GLU A 55 35.07 30.54 2.53
C GLU A 55 34.38 31.88 2.77
N GLY A 56 33.45 31.92 3.75
CA GLY A 56 32.64 33.11 4.07
C GLY A 56 31.40 33.34 3.21
N ALA A 57 31.12 32.45 2.22
CA ALA A 57 29.91 32.54 1.43
C ALA A 57 28.68 31.93 2.16
N SER A 58 27.50 32.39 1.79
CA SER A 58 26.25 31.88 2.36
C SER A 58 25.95 30.47 1.88
N ILE A 59 25.71 29.54 2.81
CA ILE A 59 25.30 28.15 2.52
C ILE A 59 23.88 28.18 1.96
N PRO A 60 23.61 27.53 0.79
CA PRO A 60 22.26 27.39 0.25
C PRO A 60 21.34 26.65 1.23
N ALA A 61 20.15 27.17 1.46
CA ALA A 61 19.17 26.58 2.38
C ALA A 61 18.07 25.85 1.61
N THR A 62 17.76 24.62 2.03
CA THR A 62 16.57 23.90 1.56
C THR A 62 15.43 24.14 2.52
N THR A 63 14.30 24.64 2.01
CA THR A 63 13.12 24.90 2.82
C THR A 63 12.22 23.68 2.85
N ILE A 64 11.93 23.18 4.04
CA ILE A 64 10.92 22.14 4.27
C ILE A 64 9.59 22.85 4.46
N GLN A 65 8.59 22.47 3.68
CA GLN A 65 7.24 23.05 3.74
C GLN A 65 6.22 22.01 4.13
N VAL A 66 5.17 22.44 4.80
CA VAL A 66 3.98 21.62 5.06
C VAL A 66 3.12 21.65 3.82
N GLN A 67 2.57 20.51 3.43
CA GLN A 67 1.67 20.40 2.27
C GLN A 67 0.45 21.31 2.43
N ALA A 68 -0.06 21.85 1.31
CA ALA A 68 -1.18 22.79 1.33
C ALA A 68 -2.49 22.11 1.76
N ASN A 69 -2.74 20.89 1.28
CA ASN A 69 -3.96 20.15 1.56
C ASN A 69 -3.77 19.17 2.71
N LEU A 70 -4.87 18.93 3.43
CA LEU A 70 -4.94 17.96 4.51
C LEU A 70 -4.95 16.53 3.98
N VAL A 71 -4.26 15.63 4.68
CA VAL A 71 -4.37 14.20 4.43
C VAL A 71 -5.78 13.73 4.79
N LYS A 72 -6.46 13.10 3.85
CA LYS A 72 -7.83 12.61 4.03
C LYS A 72 -7.83 11.35 4.90
N LEU A 73 -8.21 11.49 6.17
CA LEU A 73 -8.41 10.37 7.07
C LEU A 73 -9.79 9.74 6.83
N ARG A 74 -9.81 8.43 6.60
CA ARG A 74 -11.04 7.65 6.39
C ARG A 74 -11.29 6.74 7.58
N LYS A 75 -12.47 6.86 8.21
CA LYS A 75 -12.93 5.87 9.19
C LYS A 75 -13.53 4.69 8.46
N ARG A 76 -13.00 3.49 8.72
CA ARG A 76 -13.52 2.23 8.21
C ARG A 76 -13.92 1.34 9.37
N GLY A 77 -15.01 0.61 9.21
CA GLY A 77 -15.48 -0.27 10.28
C GLY A 77 -16.49 -1.29 9.81
N ARG A 78 -16.66 -2.33 10.62
CA ARG A 78 -17.66 -3.36 10.43
C ARG A 78 -18.24 -3.78 11.77
N MET A 79 -19.55 -3.99 11.80
CA MET A 79 -20.24 -4.53 12.96
C MET A 79 -20.49 -6.03 12.77
N LEU A 80 -20.07 -6.82 13.74
CA LEU A 80 -20.41 -8.21 13.88
C LEU A 80 -21.62 -8.31 14.80
N VAL A 81 -22.59 -9.12 14.42
CA VAL A 81 -23.78 -9.41 15.23
C VAL A 81 -23.93 -10.92 15.31
N ALA A 82 -24.04 -11.45 16.51
CA ALA A 82 -24.24 -12.87 16.75
C ALA A 82 -25.32 -13.09 17.82
N SER A 83 -26.13 -14.13 17.70
CA SER A 83 -27.07 -14.53 18.76
C SER A 83 -26.33 -15.20 19.91
N TYR A 84 -26.93 -15.19 21.10
CA TYR A 84 -26.37 -15.88 22.28
C TYR A 84 -26.17 -17.37 22.02
N GLU A 85 -27.08 -18.00 21.26
CA GLU A 85 -26.99 -19.40 20.89
C GLU A 85 -25.81 -19.64 19.95
N ALA A 86 -25.63 -18.78 18.95
CA ALA A 86 -24.50 -18.87 18.00
C ALA A 86 -23.15 -18.76 18.72
N VAL A 87 -23.00 -17.84 19.65
CA VAL A 87 -21.79 -17.69 20.46
C VAL A 87 -21.58 -18.89 21.40
N ARG A 88 -22.66 -19.45 21.96
CA ARG A 88 -22.59 -20.51 22.97
C ARG A 88 -22.33 -21.89 22.37
N TYR A 89 -22.85 -22.16 21.17
CA TYR A 89 -22.84 -23.49 20.56
C TYR A 89 -21.90 -23.62 19.36
N GLN A 90 -21.35 -22.49 18.81
CA GLN A 90 -20.39 -22.55 17.73
C GLN A 90 -19.00 -22.95 18.24
N LYS A 91 -18.32 -23.78 17.44
CA LYS A 91 -16.93 -24.11 17.67
C LYS A 91 -16.09 -22.85 17.49
N LEU A 92 -15.33 -22.48 18.50
CA LEU A 92 -14.44 -21.29 18.53
C LEU A 92 -13.53 -21.20 17.29
N ASP A 93 -13.13 -22.33 16.73
CA ASP A 93 -12.27 -22.40 15.55
C ASP A 93 -12.91 -21.77 14.30
N LEU A 94 -14.19 -22.07 14.03
CA LEU A 94 -14.88 -21.51 12.87
C LEU A 94 -15.10 -20.00 13.00
N PHE A 95 -15.37 -19.55 14.23
CA PHE A 95 -15.52 -18.13 14.52
C PHE A 95 -14.20 -17.38 14.34
N SER A 96 -13.07 -17.96 14.76
CA SER A 96 -11.74 -17.35 14.56
C SER A 96 -11.36 -17.21 13.08
N VAL A 97 -11.70 -18.18 12.25
CA VAL A 97 -11.49 -18.11 10.79
C VAL A 97 -12.27 -16.95 10.18
N THR A 98 -13.54 -16.77 10.60
CA THR A 98 -14.35 -15.63 10.12
C THR A 98 -13.77 -14.28 10.54
N LEU A 99 -13.27 -14.17 11.78
CA LEU A 99 -12.64 -12.97 12.29
C LEU A 99 -11.33 -12.63 11.53
N ARG A 100 -10.50 -13.64 11.24
CA ARG A 100 -9.29 -13.46 10.40
C ARG A 100 -9.65 -13.02 8.99
N GLN A 101 -10.68 -13.58 8.39
CA GLN A 101 -11.15 -13.15 7.07
C GLN A 101 -11.58 -11.68 7.08
N ILE A 102 -12.24 -11.22 8.13
CA ILE A 102 -12.60 -9.80 8.30
C ILE A 102 -11.33 -8.95 8.41
N GLY A 103 -10.35 -9.38 9.19
CA GLY A 103 -9.06 -8.70 9.30
C GLY A 103 -8.35 -8.57 7.96
N SER A 104 -8.25 -9.66 7.21
CA SER A 104 -7.68 -9.66 5.85
C SER A 104 -8.42 -8.71 4.90
N HIS A 105 -9.76 -8.64 5.01
CA HIS A 105 -10.55 -7.71 4.20
C HIS A 105 -10.30 -6.24 4.57
N ILE A 106 -10.10 -5.94 5.86
CA ILE A 106 -9.70 -4.59 6.30
C ILE A 106 -8.34 -4.23 5.71
N ALA A 107 -7.34 -5.12 5.78
CA ALA A 107 -6.02 -4.90 5.18
C ALA A 107 -6.10 -4.63 3.66
N GLN A 108 -6.94 -5.36 2.94
CA GLN A 108 -7.19 -5.12 1.51
C GLN A 108 -7.83 -3.76 1.25
N MET A 109 -8.74 -3.30 2.09
CA MET A 109 -9.35 -1.98 1.96
C MET A 109 -8.36 -0.85 2.22
N LEU A 110 -7.48 -1.02 3.21
CA LEU A 110 -6.40 -0.07 3.48
C LEU A 110 -5.40 -0.04 2.31
N LEU A 111 -5.06 -1.19 1.75
CA LEU A 111 -4.22 -1.27 0.55
C LEU A 111 -4.90 -0.59 -0.65
N ALA A 112 -6.22 -0.68 -0.79
CA ALA A 112 -6.96 0.01 -1.85
C ALA A 112 -6.86 1.54 -1.70
N ASP A 113 -6.98 2.07 -0.49
CA ASP A 113 -6.79 3.50 -0.23
C ASP A 113 -5.34 3.93 -0.52
N ALA A 114 -4.35 3.11 -0.17
CA ALA A 114 -2.94 3.37 -0.49
C ALA A 114 -2.69 3.41 -2.01
N VAL A 115 -3.23 2.44 -2.75
CA VAL A 115 -3.15 2.37 -4.22
C VAL A 115 -3.83 3.57 -4.87
N GLU A 116 -4.99 4.00 -4.37
CA GLU A 116 -5.69 5.20 -4.86
C GLU A 116 -4.79 6.44 -4.75
N VAL A 117 -4.12 6.61 -3.60
CA VAL A 117 -3.20 7.73 -3.38
C VAL A 117 -1.92 7.59 -4.23
N LEU A 118 -1.37 6.37 -4.38
CA LEU A 118 -0.21 6.16 -5.25
C LEU A 118 -0.49 6.55 -6.71
N ILE A 119 -1.68 6.26 -7.22
CA ILE A 119 -2.07 6.54 -8.62
C ILE A 119 -2.46 8.01 -8.78
N HIS A 120 -3.43 8.47 -7.99
CA HIS A 120 -4.10 9.75 -8.19
C HIS A 120 -3.53 10.89 -7.34
N GLY A 121 -2.62 10.57 -6.40
CA GLY A 121 -2.12 11.53 -5.43
C GLY A 121 -3.05 11.73 -4.23
N ASP A 122 -2.62 12.56 -3.31
CA ASP A 122 -3.34 12.87 -2.05
C ASP A 122 -4.10 14.22 -2.11
N GLY A 123 -4.19 14.84 -3.29
CA GLY A 123 -4.83 16.14 -3.50
C GLY A 123 -3.85 17.32 -3.53
N ASN A 124 -2.54 17.08 -3.46
CA ASN A 124 -1.49 18.10 -3.55
C ASN A 124 -0.81 18.15 -4.95
N ASP A 125 -1.55 17.82 -6.00
CA ASP A 125 -1.06 17.80 -7.39
C ASP A 125 0.17 16.89 -7.59
N ASN A 126 0.17 15.76 -6.91
CA ASN A 126 1.29 14.81 -6.86
C ASN A 126 0.91 13.42 -7.40
N ALA A 127 -0.03 13.36 -8.36
CA ALA A 127 -0.37 12.12 -9.05
C ALA A 127 0.87 11.44 -9.66
N ALA A 128 0.88 10.11 -9.73
CA ALA A 128 2.00 9.38 -10.32
C ALA A 128 2.10 9.62 -11.83
N ALA A 129 3.32 9.69 -12.35
CA ALA A 129 3.53 9.67 -13.78
C ALA A 129 3.08 8.31 -14.34
N ALA A 130 2.22 8.33 -15.36
CA ALA A 130 1.70 7.15 -16.01
C ALA A 130 2.45 6.87 -17.33
N SER A 131 2.75 5.60 -17.57
CA SER A 131 3.30 5.10 -18.82
C SER A 131 2.37 4.01 -19.36
N GLU A 132 2.23 3.93 -20.67
CA GLU A 132 1.46 2.87 -21.33
C GLU A 132 2.35 2.04 -22.23
N THR A 133 2.05 0.73 -22.37
CA THR A 133 2.76 -0.14 -23.30
C THR A 133 2.44 0.26 -24.75
N LYS A 134 3.41 0.07 -25.65
CA LYS A 134 3.28 0.39 -27.09
C LYS A 134 2.26 -0.55 -27.76
N GLY A 135 2.34 -1.85 -27.42
CA GLY A 135 1.47 -2.89 -27.99
C GLY A 135 0.19 -3.09 -27.19
N ALA A 136 -0.96 -3.22 -27.89
CA ALA A 136 -2.22 -3.56 -27.24
C ALA A 136 -2.19 -5.01 -26.71
N GLY A 137 -2.50 -5.19 -25.42
CA GLY A 137 -2.51 -6.49 -24.75
C GLY A 137 -1.13 -7.12 -24.49
N VAL A 138 -0.05 -6.52 -24.98
CA VAL A 138 1.31 -7.07 -24.91
C VAL A 138 2.14 -6.26 -23.93
N LEU A 139 2.96 -6.96 -23.16
CA LEU A 139 3.99 -6.40 -22.31
C LEU A 139 5.33 -6.99 -22.78
N THR A 140 6.32 -6.15 -23.04
CA THR A 140 7.67 -6.59 -23.42
C THR A 140 8.67 -6.35 -22.30
N TYR A 141 9.80 -7.07 -22.34
CA TYR A 141 10.87 -6.87 -21.37
C TYR A 141 11.50 -5.48 -21.48
N ASP A 142 11.68 -4.98 -22.70
CA ASP A 142 12.20 -3.63 -22.96
C ASP A 142 11.35 -2.54 -22.31
N GLU A 143 10.01 -2.67 -22.37
CA GLU A 143 9.10 -1.75 -21.70
C GLU A 143 9.23 -1.77 -20.18
N LEU A 144 9.54 -2.92 -19.58
CA LEU A 144 9.84 -3.03 -18.15
C LEU A 144 11.17 -2.36 -17.80
N VAL A 145 12.18 -2.49 -18.65
CA VAL A 145 13.49 -1.84 -18.48
C VAL A 145 13.35 -0.32 -18.64
N ASP A 146 12.63 0.14 -19.66
CA ASP A 146 12.31 1.58 -19.85
C ASP A 146 11.56 2.14 -18.64
N PHE A 147 10.60 1.39 -18.11
CA PHE A 147 9.86 1.78 -16.92
C PHE A 147 10.77 1.87 -15.68
N TRP A 148 11.68 0.92 -15.50
CA TRP A 148 12.65 0.93 -14.42
C TRP A 148 13.63 2.12 -14.55
N ALA A 149 14.14 2.37 -15.74
CA ALA A 149 15.08 3.47 -15.99
C ALA A 149 14.46 4.86 -15.74
N ALA A 150 13.14 4.97 -15.90
CA ALA A 150 12.43 6.22 -15.67
C ALA A 150 12.35 6.65 -14.20
N PHE A 151 12.85 5.85 -13.24
CA PHE A 151 12.84 6.18 -11.81
C PHE A 151 13.95 7.12 -11.35
N ASP A 152 14.96 7.37 -12.17
CA ASP A 152 16.05 8.29 -11.78
C ASP A 152 15.47 9.65 -11.30
N PRO A 153 15.91 10.20 -10.15
CA PRO A 153 16.98 9.77 -9.23
C PRO A 153 16.56 8.78 -8.13
N TYR A 154 15.33 8.25 -8.16
CA TYR A 154 14.85 7.25 -7.23
C TYR A 154 15.19 5.84 -7.72
N GLU A 155 15.00 4.86 -6.85
CA GLU A 155 15.25 3.45 -7.14
C GLU A 155 13.97 2.64 -7.07
N MET A 156 13.57 1.95 -8.15
CA MET A 156 12.45 1.05 -8.10
C MET A 156 12.81 -0.21 -7.31
N ASN A 157 12.51 -0.23 -6.02
CA ASN A 157 12.77 -1.38 -5.13
C ASN A 157 11.53 -2.22 -4.84
N THR A 158 10.34 -1.75 -5.20
CA THR A 158 9.08 -2.47 -5.03
C THR A 158 8.22 -2.31 -6.28
N LEU A 159 7.62 -3.43 -6.73
CA LEU A 159 6.74 -3.48 -7.88
C LEU A 159 5.43 -4.17 -7.50
N LEU A 160 4.36 -3.40 -7.40
CA LEU A 160 2.99 -3.90 -7.23
C LEU A 160 2.41 -4.26 -8.58
N VAL A 161 1.85 -5.46 -8.73
CA VAL A 161 1.27 -5.91 -10.00
C VAL A 161 -0.12 -6.51 -9.82
N SER A 162 -0.99 -6.25 -10.80
CA SER A 162 -2.25 -6.97 -10.94
C SER A 162 -2.00 -8.40 -11.42
N SER A 163 -2.93 -9.32 -11.16
CA SER A 163 -2.77 -10.73 -11.52
C SER A 163 -2.58 -10.97 -13.01
N ASP A 164 -3.22 -10.17 -13.84
CA ASP A 164 -3.13 -10.23 -15.30
C ASP A 164 -1.79 -9.72 -15.83
N VAL A 165 -1.22 -8.64 -15.25
CA VAL A 165 0.14 -8.19 -15.58
C VAL A 165 1.17 -9.22 -15.13
N LEU A 166 1.02 -9.80 -13.94
CA LEU A 166 1.91 -10.86 -13.47
C LEU A 166 1.91 -12.06 -14.44
N LEU A 167 0.74 -12.47 -14.93
CA LEU A 167 0.66 -13.56 -15.91
C LEU A 167 1.38 -13.24 -17.22
N LYS A 168 1.32 -11.96 -17.66
CA LYS A 168 2.06 -11.52 -18.86
C LYS A 168 3.57 -11.51 -18.59
N MET A 169 4.01 -11.04 -17.44
CA MET A 169 5.42 -11.07 -17.04
C MET A 169 5.97 -12.51 -17.01
N LEU A 170 5.25 -13.45 -16.40
CA LEU A 170 5.67 -14.85 -16.31
C LEU A 170 5.77 -15.54 -17.67
N LYS A 171 5.12 -15.02 -18.71
CA LYS A 171 5.19 -15.53 -20.09
C LYS A 171 6.36 -14.98 -20.90
N LEU A 172 7.06 -13.95 -20.40
CA LEU A 172 8.25 -13.41 -21.05
C LEU A 172 9.37 -14.44 -21.02
N ALA A 173 10.08 -14.59 -22.13
CA ALA A 173 11.17 -15.56 -22.27
C ALA A 173 12.29 -15.31 -21.26
N GLU A 174 12.57 -14.05 -20.95
CA GLU A 174 13.58 -13.58 -20.00
C GLU A 174 13.28 -14.06 -18.58
N PHE A 175 12.00 -14.15 -18.20
CA PHE A 175 11.59 -14.66 -16.89
C PHE A 175 11.52 -16.18 -16.82
N GLN A 176 11.44 -16.85 -17.98
CA GLN A 176 11.40 -18.32 -18.07
C GLN A 176 12.79 -18.95 -18.16
N ASN A 177 13.81 -18.17 -18.49
CA ASN A 177 15.18 -18.68 -18.67
C ASN A 177 15.87 -18.87 -17.30
N PRO A 178 16.19 -20.10 -16.89
CA PRO A 178 16.84 -20.38 -15.61
C PRO A 178 18.27 -19.81 -15.51
N LEU A 179 18.91 -19.45 -16.64
CA LEU A 179 20.25 -18.88 -16.68
C LEU A 179 20.27 -17.41 -16.22
N THR A 180 19.13 -16.72 -16.22
CA THR A 180 19.01 -15.31 -15.76
C THR A 180 18.87 -15.18 -14.23
N GLY A 181 18.99 -16.26 -13.47
CA GLY A 181 18.96 -16.27 -12.01
C GLY A 181 17.54 -16.26 -11.39
N LEU A 182 16.51 -16.35 -12.21
CA LEU A 182 15.11 -16.40 -11.75
C LEU A 182 14.69 -17.85 -11.48
N ASN A 183 14.77 -18.27 -10.23
CA ASN A 183 14.34 -19.61 -9.84
C ASN A 183 12.90 -19.62 -9.34
N PHE A 184 11.95 -19.26 -10.20
CA PHE A 184 10.52 -19.29 -9.86
C PHE A 184 10.02 -20.72 -9.60
N GLN A 185 10.49 -21.70 -10.37
CA GLN A 185 10.06 -23.10 -10.24
C GLN A 185 10.46 -23.72 -8.89
N GLY A 186 11.57 -23.26 -8.28
CA GLY A 186 12.04 -23.79 -7.00
C GLY A 186 11.48 -23.07 -5.78
N THR A 187 11.15 -21.77 -5.87
CA THR A 187 10.79 -20.95 -4.71
C THR A 187 9.34 -20.48 -4.70
N GLY A 188 8.64 -20.53 -5.83
CA GLY A 188 7.30 -19.95 -5.98
C GLY A 188 7.26 -18.42 -5.83
N LYS A 189 8.41 -17.76 -5.65
CA LYS A 189 8.57 -16.32 -5.56
C LYS A 189 9.32 -15.79 -6.76
N LEU A 190 8.75 -14.82 -7.43
CA LEU A 190 9.40 -14.12 -8.52
C LEU A 190 10.17 -12.93 -7.96
N SER A 191 11.51 -12.95 -8.10
CA SER A 191 12.33 -11.75 -7.97
C SER A 191 12.48 -11.17 -9.37
N THR A 192 12.23 -9.88 -9.54
CA THR A 192 12.48 -9.25 -10.83
C THR A 192 13.99 -9.12 -11.06
N PRO A 193 14.49 -9.30 -12.30
CA PRO A 193 15.92 -9.10 -12.61
C PRO A 193 16.37 -7.65 -12.35
N LEU A 194 15.42 -6.73 -12.18
CA LEU A 194 15.64 -5.32 -11.87
C LEU A 194 15.84 -5.04 -10.36
N GLY A 195 15.94 -6.09 -9.53
CA GLY A 195 16.18 -5.95 -8.09
C GLY A 195 14.95 -5.55 -7.26
N ALA A 196 13.79 -5.34 -7.88
CA ALA A 196 12.58 -4.95 -7.18
C ALA A 196 11.85 -6.14 -6.55
N THR A 197 11.30 -5.95 -5.35
CA THR A 197 10.40 -6.93 -4.74
C THR A 197 9.04 -6.90 -5.44
N LEU A 198 8.64 -8.03 -6.03
CA LEU A 198 7.38 -8.15 -6.74
C LEU A 198 6.26 -8.54 -5.78
N LEU A 199 5.22 -7.74 -5.71
CA LEU A 199 4.04 -7.93 -4.87
C LEU A 199 2.79 -8.03 -5.74
N ARG A 200 2.13 -9.20 -5.72
CA ARG A 200 0.85 -9.38 -6.40
C ARG A 200 -0.29 -8.92 -5.51
N THR A 201 -1.19 -8.12 -6.07
CA THR A 201 -2.43 -7.74 -5.39
C THR A 201 -3.62 -7.76 -6.33
N SER A 202 -4.79 -8.10 -5.77
CA SER A 202 -6.09 -8.03 -6.48
C SER A 202 -6.73 -6.65 -6.42
N VAL A 203 -6.15 -5.74 -5.64
CA VAL A 203 -6.68 -4.38 -5.42
C VAL A 203 -6.37 -3.45 -6.59
N LEU A 204 -5.28 -3.72 -7.33
CA LEU A 204 -4.92 -2.95 -8.52
C LEU A 204 -5.96 -3.07 -9.63
N PRO A 205 -6.21 -1.98 -10.38
CA PRO A 205 -6.95 -2.06 -11.64
C PRO A 205 -6.33 -3.10 -12.58
N LYS A 206 -7.15 -3.68 -13.44
CA LYS A 206 -6.66 -4.63 -14.45
C LYS A 206 -5.59 -3.98 -15.32
N ASN A 207 -4.65 -4.78 -15.79
CA ASN A 207 -3.56 -4.35 -16.67
C ASN A 207 -2.65 -3.26 -16.07
N THR A 208 -2.60 -3.11 -14.74
CA THR A 208 -1.82 -2.05 -14.08
C THR A 208 -0.71 -2.64 -13.23
N ALA A 209 0.45 -2.01 -13.30
CA ALA A 209 1.56 -2.20 -12.38
C ALA A 209 1.97 -0.84 -11.79
N ILE A 210 2.39 -0.83 -10.52
CA ILE A 210 2.93 0.35 -9.85
C ILE A 210 4.33 0.04 -9.38
N GLY A 211 5.32 0.73 -9.92
CA GLY A 211 6.66 0.76 -9.39
C GLY A 211 6.78 1.86 -8.33
N LEU A 212 7.56 1.60 -7.30
CA LEU A 212 7.81 2.61 -6.27
C LEU A 212 9.16 2.42 -5.59
N ASP A 213 9.71 3.53 -5.10
CA ASP A 213 10.76 3.53 -4.09
C ASP A 213 10.09 3.58 -2.72
N LYS A 214 10.08 2.45 -2.01
CA LYS A 214 9.47 2.30 -0.70
C LYS A 214 9.92 3.39 0.29
N ARG A 215 11.17 3.85 0.19
CA ARG A 215 11.76 4.81 1.13
C ARG A 215 11.18 6.22 1.03
N TYR A 216 10.56 6.56 -0.12
CA TYR A 216 10.17 7.93 -0.47
C TYR A 216 8.75 8.06 -1.04
N ALA A 217 8.01 6.95 -1.24
CA ALA A 217 6.76 7.00 -1.96
C ALA A 217 5.58 7.43 -1.08
N LEU A 218 5.32 6.72 0.01
CA LEU A 218 4.06 6.80 0.74
C LEU A 218 4.26 6.84 2.24
N GLU A 219 3.51 7.69 2.93
CA GLU A 219 3.36 7.74 4.38
C GLU A 219 1.97 7.22 4.77
N LEU A 220 1.93 6.32 5.75
CA LEU A 220 0.70 5.90 6.41
C LEU A 220 0.43 6.82 7.62
N VAL A 221 -0.68 7.53 7.61
CA VAL A 221 -1.16 8.35 8.73
C VAL A 221 -2.24 7.58 9.46
N GLN A 222 -1.97 7.22 10.70
CA GLN A 222 -2.86 6.42 11.52
C GLN A 222 -3.46 7.26 12.64
N GLY A 223 -4.77 7.54 12.54
CA GLY A 223 -5.51 8.29 13.56
C GLY A 223 -5.97 7.40 14.72
N SER A 224 -6.30 6.13 14.44
CA SER A 224 -6.52 5.11 15.46
C SER A 224 -6.11 3.73 14.94
N ASP A 225 -5.56 2.93 15.82
CA ASP A 225 -5.38 1.50 15.56
C ASP A 225 -6.76 0.80 15.49
N VAL A 226 -6.76 -0.49 15.17
CA VAL A 226 -8.00 -1.26 15.21
C VAL A 226 -8.56 -1.27 16.61
N THR A 227 -9.73 -0.65 16.77
CA THR A 227 -10.49 -0.62 18.00
C THR A 227 -11.69 -1.56 17.90
N VAL A 228 -11.98 -2.28 18.97
CA VAL A 228 -13.15 -3.16 19.06
C VAL A 228 -14.01 -2.70 20.22
N GLU A 229 -15.20 -2.26 19.89
CA GLU A 229 -16.23 -1.88 20.87
C GLU A 229 -17.28 -3.02 20.92
N TYR A 230 -17.71 -3.36 22.12
CA TYR A 230 -18.61 -4.46 22.37
C TYR A 230 -19.88 -4.02 23.07
N ASP A 231 -21.02 -4.55 22.64
CA ASP A 231 -22.33 -4.26 23.23
C ASP A 231 -23.25 -5.49 23.20
N LYS A 232 -24.20 -5.56 24.14
CA LYS A 232 -25.21 -6.60 24.25
C LYS A 232 -26.61 -6.01 24.11
N LEU A 233 -27.37 -6.54 23.17
CA LEU A 233 -28.80 -6.28 23.02
C LEU A 233 -29.58 -7.36 23.76
N ILE A 234 -29.89 -7.11 25.04
CA ILE A 234 -30.52 -8.08 25.94
C ILE A 234 -31.97 -8.39 25.48
N ASP A 235 -32.65 -7.38 24.95
CA ASP A 235 -34.02 -7.48 24.42
C ASP A 235 -34.14 -8.42 23.21
N ARG A 236 -33.05 -8.57 22.45
CA ARG A 236 -32.95 -9.40 21.24
C ARG A 236 -32.06 -10.61 21.40
N GLN A 237 -31.42 -10.78 22.55
CA GLN A 237 -30.44 -11.84 22.84
C GLN A 237 -29.30 -11.88 21.80
N LEU A 238 -28.81 -10.67 21.43
CA LEU A 238 -27.72 -10.51 20.46
C LEU A 238 -26.48 -9.89 21.12
N GLU A 239 -25.33 -10.33 20.72
CA GLU A 239 -24.03 -9.69 20.99
C GLU A 239 -23.55 -8.97 19.74
N ARG A 240 -23.00 -7.77 19.92
CA ARG A 240 -22.45 -6.94 18.83
C ARG A 240 -21.02 -6.57 19.15
N ALA A 241 -20.16 -6.61 18.13
CA ALA A 241 -18.79 -6.08 18.18
C ALA A 241 -18.56 -5.16 16.99
N ALA A 242 -18.30 -3.89 17.23
CA ALA A 242 -17.92 -2.92 16.21
C ALA A 242 -16.40 -2.87 16.12
N ILE A 243 -15.87 -3.18 14.94
CA ILE A 243 -14.46 -3.10 14.63
C ILE A 243 -14.25 -1.85 13.78
N THR A 244 -13.41 -0.92 14.24
CA THR A 244 -13.15 0.34 13.52
C THR A 244 -11.67 0.66 13.47
N THR A 245 -11.23 1.35 12.41
CA THR A 245 -9.89 1.92 12.24
C THR A 245 -9.99 3.26 11.53
N ILE A 246 -9.08 4.19 11.82
CA ILE A 246 -8.99 5.49 11.16
C ILE A 246 -7.58 5.64 10.61
N SER A 247 -7.48 5.77 9.29
CA SER A 247 -6.20 5.93 8.61
C SER A 247 -6.33 6.76 7.34
N GLY A 248 -5.22 7.27 6.87
CA GLY A 248 -5.07 7.95 5.60
C GLY A 248 -3.68 7.77 5.05
N PHE A 249 -3.45 8.20 3.83
CA PHE A 249 -2.17 8.10 3.16
C PHE A 249 -1.77 9.45 2.60
N ALA A 250 -0.48 9.78 2.74
CA ALA A 250 0.13 10.94 2.13
C ALA A 250 1.21 10.50 1.14
N LYS A 251 1.28 11.14 -0.01
CA LYS A 251 2.34 10.92 -0.98
C LYS A 251 3.49 11.86 -0.69
N LEU A 252 4.67 11.31 -0.37
CA LEU A 252 5.83 12.11 0.04
C LEU A 252 6.50 12.79 -1.15
N PHE A 253 6.87 12.02 -2.17
CA PHE A 253 7.53 12.52 -3.37
C PHE A 253 6.85 11.98 -4.63
N GLN A 254 6.51 12.88 -5.54
CA GLN A 254 5.80 12.52 -6.77
C GLN A 254 6.57 11.52 -7.63
N GLY A 255 7.87 11.75 -7.83
CA GLY A 255 8.74 10.90 -8.67
C GLY A 255 9.07 9.54 -8.08
N ALA A 256 8.81 9.32 -6.77
CA ALA A 256 9.10 8.06 -6.09
C ALA A 256 8.10 6.94 -6.41
N SER A 257 7.03 7.21 -7.18
CA SER A 257 6.11 6.21 -7.69
C SER A 257 5.70 6.50 -9.12
N ARG A 258 5.55 5.46 -9.93
CA ARG A 258 5.09 5.51 -11.31
C ARG A 258 4.10 4.40 -11.62
N VAL A 259 3.24 4.62 -12.57
CA VAL A 259 2.22 3.66 -13.00
C VAL A 259 2.53 3.20 -14.42
N LEU A 260 2.53 1.88 -14.63
CA LEU A 260 2.58 1.27 -15.94
C LEU A 260 1.25 0.60 -16.23
N THR A 261 0.61 1.01 -17.31
CA THR A 261 -0.65 0.40 -17.78
C THR A 261 -0.40 -0.36 -19.07
N VAL A 262 -0.75 -1.64 -19.07
CA VAL A 262 -0.72 -2.44 -20.29
C VAL A 262 -1.98 -2.09 -21.09
N LYS A 263 -1.78 -1.53 -22.28
CA LYS A 263 -2.86 -1.09 -23.15
C LYS A 263 -3.86 -2.23 -23.42
N ALA A 264 -5.14 -1.94 -23.34
CA ALA A 264 -6.17 -2.95 -23.61
C ALA A 264 -6.08 -3.45 -25.06
N SER A 265 -6.42 -4.72 -25.25
CA SER A 265 -6.48 -5.34 -26.61
C SER A 265 -7.63 -4.81 -27.39
#